data_159fc084748bf17678234b969f11a9f2
#
_entry.id   159fc084748bf17678234b969f11a9f2
#
_cell.length_a   1.000
_cell.length_b   1.000
_cell.length_c   1.000
_cell.angle_alpha   90.00
_cell.angle_beta   90.00
_cell.angle_gamma   90.00
#
_symmetry.space_group_name_H-M   'P 1'
#
loop_
_entity.id
_entity.type
_entity.pdbx_description
1 polymer ?
#
loop_
_entity_poly.entity_id
_entity_poly.type
_entity_poly.pdbx_seq_one_letter_code
_entity_poly.pdbx_strand_id
1 'polypeptide(L)'
;MLFKKIFVIFTVTVFSLNAFANTPRSTGKYKNWESFVAETDKGKICFAQTVPTKRAPAAIKRDKSKLFVTFRPTEDIKDEVSITSGHDYKSSTVTARSGKRKYSFFSQKSFAWLLDDQEEKKFIKLMQKATDVIVKARTTNGAETTDHYSMMGFTKAYNTAKKTCG
;
A
#
# COMPACT_ATOMS: atom_id res chain seq x y z
N MET A 1 8.36 -22.32 -71.35
CA MET A 1 8.19 -22.82 -69.97
C MET A 1 8.05 -21.64 -69.06
N LEU A 2 6.82 -21.32 -68.63
CA LEU A 2 6.54 -20.17 -67.74
C LEU A 2 6.51 -20.70 -66.29
N PHE A 3 7.49 -20.29 -65.45
CA PHE A 3 7.48 -20.56 -64.03
C PHE A 3 6.59 -19.53 -63.31
N LYS A 4 5.40 -19.96 -62.89
CA LYS A 4 4.49 -19.20 -62.01
C LYS A 4 5.04 -19.19 -60.57
N LYS A 5 5.60 -18.04 -60.12
CA LYS A 5 5.98 -17.86 -58.73
C LYS A 5 4.74 -17.65 -57.88
N ILE A 6 4.41 -18.62 -57.04
CA ILE A 6 3.34 -18.50 -56.02
C ILE A 6 3.93 -17.75 -54.83
N PHE A 7 3.38 -16.56 -54.58
CA PHE A 7 3.73 -15.74 -53.40
C PHE A 7 2.77 -16.06 -52.27
N VAL A 8 3.22 -16.85 -51.28
CA VAL A 8 2.43 -17.17 -50.08
C VAL A 8 2.57 -16.01 -49.11
N ILE A 9 1.50 -15.22 -48.97
CA ILE A 9 1.41 -14.15 -47.96
C ILE A 9 1.09 -14.79 -46.63
N PHE A 10 2.07 -14.80 -45.74
CA PHE A 10 1.91 -15.27 -44.34
C PHE A 10 1.35 -14.11 -43.51
N THR A 11 0.06 -14.07 -43.28
CA THR A 11 -0.58 -13.09 -42.39
C THR A 11 -0.26 -13.42 -40.93
N VAL A 12 0.65 -12.64 -40.34
CA VAL A 12 0.94 -12.72 -38.91
C VAL A 12 -0.18 -11.98 -38.16
N THR A 13 -1.10 -12.72 -37.58
CA THR A 13 -2.10 -12.22 -36.64
C THR A 13 -1.42 -11.89 -35.31
N VAL A 14 -1.17 -10.60 -35.06
CA VAL A 14 -0.68 -10.11 -33.77
C VAL A 14 -1.84 -10.17 -32.79
N PHE A 15 -1.84 -11.18 -31.91
CA PHE A 15 -2.72 -11.20 -30.75
C PHE A 15 -2.24 -10.15 -29.73
N SER A 16 -2.93 -9.02 -29.69
CA SER A 16 -2.72 -8.01 -28.64
C SER A 16 -3.24 -8.59 -27.31
N LEU A 17 -2.34 -9.06 -26.46
CA LEU A 17 -2.63 -9.37 -25.05
C LEU A 17 -2.96 -8.05 -24.34
N ASN A 18 -4.25 -7.78 -24.17
CA ASN A 18 -4.70 -6.71 -23.28
C ASN A 18 -4.37 -7.11 -21.84
N ALA A 19 -3.25 -6.65 -21.32
CA ALA A 19 -2.96 -6.68 -19.90
C ALA A 19 -3.95 -5.70 -19.22
N PHE A 20 -5.05 -6.23 -18.69
CA PHE A 20 -5.94 -5.47 -17.82
C PHE A 20 -5.16 -5.17 -16.53
N ALA A 21 -4.53 -4.00 -16.46
CA ALA A 21 -4.06 -3.46 -15.21
C ALA A 21 -5.29 -3.21 -14.33
N ASN A 22 -5.52 -4.11 -13.37
CA ASN A 22 -6.65 -4.02 -12.45
C ASN A 22 -6.45 -2.82 -11.51
N THR A 23 -6.96 -1.66 -11.94
CA THR A 23 -6.94 -0.45 -11.12
C THR A 23 -7.82 -0.68 -9.88
N PRO A 24 -7.29 -0.48 -8.66
CA PRO A 24 -8.08 -0.62 -7.45
C PRO A 24 -9.32 0.28 -7.48
N ARG A 25 -10.50 -0.30 -7.21
CA ARG A 25 -11.77 0.40 -7.14
C ARG A 25 -12.06 0.80 -5.69
N SER A 26 -12.44 2.06 -5.47
CA SER A 26 -12.89 2.54 -4.17
C SER A 26 -14.19 1.84 -3.75
N THR A 27 -14.25 1.38 -2.50
CA THR A 27 -15.43 0.77 -1.87
C THR A 27 -16.04 1.66 -0.79
N GLY A 28 -15.37 2.76 -0.44
CA GLY A 28 -15.90 3.77 0.47
C GLY A 28 -14.84 4.77 0.94
N LYS A 29 -15.25 6.03 1.05
CA LYS A 29 -14.41 7.12 1.55
C LYS A 29 -14.92 7.63 2.90
N TYR A 30 -14.03 7.68 3.89
CA TYR A 30 -14.35 7.97 5.29
C TYR A 30 -13.36 9.00 5.85
N LYS A 31 -13.67 10.26 5.69
CA LYS A 31 -12.80 11.39 6.10
C LYS A 31 -11.38 11.27 5.49
N ASN A 32 -10.37 10.95 6.30
CA ASN A 32 -8.98 10.83 5.84
C ASN A 32 -8.64 9.44 5.29
N TRP A 33 -9.52 8.47 5.44
CA TRP A 33 -9.31 7.09 5.01
C TRP A 33 -10.24 6.68 3.88
N GLU A 34 -9.76 5.79 3.04
CA GLU A 34 -10.52 5.22 1.92
C GLU A 34 -10.26 3.72 1.82
N SER A 35 -11.30 2.95 1.53
CA SER A 35 -11.21 1.50 1.32
C SER A 35 -11.28 1.18 -0.17
N PHE A 36 -10.56 0.13 -0.57
CA PHE A 36 -10.41 -0.29 -1.96
C PHE A 36 -10.51 -1.80 -2.09
N VAL A 37 -10.87 -2.24 -3.30
CA VAL A 37 -10.75 -3.61 -3.76
C VAL A 37 -10.06 -3.64 -5.12
N ALA A 38 -9.17 -4.59 -5.31
CA ALA A 38 -8.57 -4.94 -6.60
C ALA A 38 -8.73 -6.44 -6.84
N GLU A 39 -9.01 -6.81 -8.08
CA GLU A 39 -8.94 -8.20 -8.54
C GLU A 39 -7.57 -8.40 -9.20
N THR A 40 -6.89 -9.48 -8.87
CA THR A 40 -5.59 -9.86 -9.44
C THR A 40 -5.62 -11.30 -9.89
N ASP A 41 -4.62 -11.73 -10.65
CA ASP A 41 -4.48 -13.15 -11.05
C ASP A 41 -4.36 -14.09 -9.84
N LYS A 42 -3.91 -13.56 -8.68
CA LYS A 42 -3.83 -14.28 -7.41
C LYS A 42 -5.07 -14.18 -6.54
N GLY A 43 -6.11 -13.49 -7.02
CA GLY A 43 -7.36 -13.28 -6.32
C GLY A 43 -7.56 -11.85 -5.83
N LYS A 44 -8.54 -11.70 -4.96
CA LYS A 44 -8.98 -10.40 -4.45
C LYS A 44 -8.01 -9.83 -3.41
N ILE A 45 -7.73 -8.53 -3.54
CA ILE A 45 -6.98 -7.74 -2.56
C ILE A 45 -7.88 -6.60 -2.09
N CYS A 46 -8.09 -6.47 -0.79
CA CYS A 46 -8.80 -5.34 -0.21
C CYS A 46 -7.90 -4.59 0.74
N PHE A 47 -8.01 -3.28 0.77
CA PHE A 47 -7.19 -2.48 1.68
C PHE A 47 -7.87 -1.18 2.07
N ALA A 48 -7.58 -0.73 3.29
CA ALA A 48 -7.81 0.63 3.72
C ALA A 48 -6.52 1.42 3.61
N GLN A 49 -6.56 2.64 3.07
CA GLN A 49 -5.38 3.51 2.95
C GLN A 49 -5.68 4.94 3.36
N THR A 50 -4.62 5.64 3.75
CA THR A 50 -4.62 7.08 3.97
C THR A 50 -3.33 7.70 3.46
N VAL A 51 -3.38 9.02 3.24
CA VAL A 51 -2.20 9.85 2.98
C VAL A 51 -1.94 10.76 4.19
N PRO A 52 -0.69 11.18 4.44
CA PRO A 52 -0.40 12.04 5.59
C PRO A 52 -1.05 13.43 5.43
N THR A 53 -1.50 13.97 6.54
CA THR A 53 -2.00 15.36 6.63
C THR A 53 -0.86 16.37 6.69
N LYS A 54 0.33 15.93 7.13
CA LYS A 54 1.56 16.76 7.17
C LYS A 54 2.77 15.89 6.87
N ARG A 55 3.68 16.42 6.06
CA ARG A 55 4.97 15.78 5.67
C ARG A 55 6.13 16.73 5.99
N ALA A 56 7.16 16.22 6.60
CA ALA A 56 8.35 16.99 6.94
C ALA A 56 9.65 16.20 6.66
N PRO A 57 10.76 16.86 6.35
CA PRO A 57 10.84 18.27 5.96
C PRO A 57 10.30 18.48 4.53
N ALA A 58 9.77 19.67 4.25
CA ALA A 58 9.22 20.02 2.93
C ALA A 58 10.31 20.07 1.82
N ALA A 59 11.56 20.32 2.21
CA ALA A 59 12.69 20.40 1.27
C ALA A 59 13.05 19.04 0.63
N ILE A 60 12.69 17.92 1.25
CA ILE A 60 12.95 16.59 0.67
C ILE A 60 11.86 16.27 -0.34
N LYS A 61 12.23 16.30 -1.62
CA LYS A 61 11.36 15.80 -2.71
C LYS A 61 11.22 14.30 -2.59
N ARG A 62 9.99 13.80 -2.50
CA ARG A 62 9.65 12.39 -2.39
C ARG A 62 8.25 12.09 -2.92
N ASP A 63 8.01 10.88 -3.36
CA ASP A 63 6.73 10.42 -3.86
C ASP A 63 5.64 10.44 -2.78
N LYS A 64 4.44 9.98 -3.12
CA LYS A 64 3.31 9.95 -2.19
C LYS A 64 3.59 8.99 -1.04
N SER A 65 3.46 9.50 0.20
CA SER A 65 3.46 8.66 1.39
C SER A 65 2.07 8.08 1.63
N LYS A 66 2.01 6.84 2.12
CA LYS A 66 0.76 6.17 2.44
C LYS A 66 0.93 5.22 3.63
N LEU A 67 -0.15 5.03 4.37
CA LEU A 67 -0.31 4.00 5.38
C LEU A 67 -1.48 3.11 4.97
N PHE A 68 -1.27 1.77 5.01
CA PHE A 68 -2.23 0.77 4.56
C PHE A 68 -2.54 -0.25 5.64
N VAL A 69 -3.73 -0.83 5.58
CA VAL A 69 -4.04 -2.15 6.15
C VAL A 69 -4.65 -3.00 5.05
N THR A 70 -4.03 -4.13 4.76
CA THR A 70 -4.31 -4.97 3.58
C THR A 70 -4.80 -6.35 3.98
N PHE A 71 -5.71 -6.89 3.18
CA PHE A 71 -6.28 -8.23 3.24
C PHE A 71 -6.06 -8.94 1.91
N ARG A 72 -5.46 -10.12 1.92
CA ARG A 72 -5.28 -11.01 0.75
C ARG A 72 -5.72 -12.43 1.13
N PRO A 73 -7.01 -12.77 1.01
CA PRO A 73 -7.56 -14.04 1.50
C PRO A 73 -6.90 -15.28 0.89
N THR A 74 -6.57 -15.23 -0.40
CA THR A 74 -5.91 -16.33 -1.12
C THR A 74 -4.48 -16.61 -0.66
N GLU A 75 -3.84 -15.65 0.02
CA GLU A 75 -2.50 -15.76 0.60
C GLU A 75 -2.56 -15.91 2.14
N ASP A 76 -3.76 -16.10 2.71
CA ASP A 76 -4.06 -16.09 4.16
C ASP A 76 -3.54 -14.84 4.90
N ILE A 77 -3.36 -13.73 4.19
CA ILE A 77 -2.91 -12.45 4.75
C ILE A 77 -4.11 -11.67 5.27
N LYS A 78 -4.09 -11.43 6.57
CA LYS A 78 -5.12 -10.69 7.31
C LYS A 78 -4.43 -9.59 8.11
N ASP A 79 -4.98 -8.36 8.02
CA ASP A 79 -4.52 -7.25 8.86
C ASP A 79 -3.06 -6.77 8.60
N GLU A 80 -2.46 -7.05 7.43
CA GLU A 80 -1.09 -6.61 7.12
C GLU A 80 -1.00 -5.08 7.13
N VAL A 81 -0.15 -4.55 8.00
CA VAL A 81 0.11 -3.11 8.11
C VAL A 81 1.38 -2.75 7.34
N SER A 82 1.24 -1.88 6.35
CA SER A 82 2.37 -1.40 5.55
C SER A 82 2.41 0.12 5.41
N ILE A 83 3.61 0.65 5.25
CA ILE A 83 3.89 2.09 5.14
C ILE A 83 4.83 2.33 3.97
N THR A 84 4.57 3.40 3.19
CA THR A 84 5.56 4.03 2.33
C THR A 84 5.68 5.51 2.64
N SER A 85 6.90 6.03 2.73
CA SER A 85 7.16 7.46 2.92
C SER A 85 7.58 8.16 1.62
N GLY A 86 7.45 7.45 0.48
CA GLY A 86 7.76 7.98 -0.84
C GLY A 86 9.26 8.14 -1.13
N HIS A 87 10.08 7.35 -0.46
CA HIS A 87 11.52 7.23 -0.69
C HIS A 87 12.02 5.87 -0.21
N ASP A 88 13.18 5.44 -0.69
CA ASP A 88 13.83 4.24 -0.18
C ASP A 88 14.35 4.48 1.24
N TYR A 89 14.13 3.50 2.10
CA TYR A 89 14.48 3.57 3.51
C TYR A 89 15.92 3.14 3.77
N LYS A 90 16.57 3.83 4.72
CA LYS A 90 17.71 3.27 5.41
C LYS A 90 17.22 2.15 6.33
N SER A 91 17.86 0.98 6.27
CA SER A 91 17.46 -0.21 7.03
C SER A 91 17.17 0.08 8.51
N SER A 92 16.10 -0.53 9.03
CA SER A 92 15.70 -0.50 10.45
C SER A 92 15.46 0.90 11.04
N THR A 93 15.04 1.86 10.21
CA THR A 93 14.80 3.24 10.67
C THR A 93 13.34 3.65 10.72
N VAL A 94 12.42 2.80 10.21
CA VAL A 94 11.00 3.14 10.14
C VAL A 94 10.33 2.85 11.47
N THR A 95 9.69 3.87 12.04
CA THR A 95 8.92 3.75 13.28
C THR A 95 7.61 4.49 13.17
N ALA A 96 6.55 3.94 13.78
CA ALA A 96 5.28 4.63 13.94
C ALA A 96 4.95 4.79 15.42
N ARG A 97 4.41 5.95 15.81
CA ARG A 97 4.00 6.20 17.19
C ARG A 97 2.67 6.92 17.28
N SER A 98 1.95 6.66 18.37
CA SER A 98 0.84 7.47 18.82
C SER A 98 0.90 7.57 20.34
N GLY A 99 0.89 8.79 20.88
CA GLY A 99 1.16 9.06 22.28
C GLY A 99 2.52 8.45 22.71
N LYS A 100 2.51 7.64 23.76
CA LYS A 100 3.72 6.99 24.30
C LYS A 100 4.05 5.65 23.61
N ARG A 101 3.16 5.09 22.81
CA ARG A 101 3.37 3.79 22.16
C ARG A 101 4.14 3.96 20.85
N LYS A 102 5.16 3.12 20.65
CA LYS A 102 6.03 3.13 19.47
C LYS A 102 6.13 1.70 18.92
N TYR A 103 6.11 1.58 17.60
CA TYR A 103 6.26 0.34 16.85
C TYR A 103 7.40 0.51 15.85
N SER A 104 8.21 -0.53 15.69
CA SER A 104 9.30 -0.57 14.71
C SER A 104 8.88 -1.44 13.53
N PHE A 105 9.19 -0.97 12.33
CA PHE A 105 8.85 -1.64 11.08
C PHE A 105 10.11 -2.17 10.42
N PHE A 106 10.04 -3.38 9.89
CA PHE A 106 11.00 -3.87 8.93
C PHE A 106 10.82 -3.14 7.60
N SER A 107 11.90 -2.77 6.95
CA SER A 107 11.83 -2.04 5.68
C SER A 107 12.64 -2.70 4.57
N GLN A 108 12.09 -2.69 3.37
CA GLN A 108 12.75 -3.12 2.15
C GLN A 108 12.41 -2.13 1.03
N LYS A 109 13.42 -1.50 0.45
CA LYS A 109 13.25 -0.40 -0.51
C LYS A 109 12.36 0.70 0.08
N SER A 110 11.28 1.07 -0.60
CA SER A 110 10.36 2.15 -0.22
C SER A 110 9.15 1.69 0.62
N PHE A 111 9.10 0.42 1.03
CA PHE A 111 8.03 -0.11 1.88
C PHE A 111 8.56 -0.60 3.23
N ALA A 112 7.69 -0.55 4.23
CA ALA A 112 7.96 -1.09 5.55
C ALA A 112 6.72 -1.77 6.12
N TRP A 113 6.91 -2.88 6.87
CA TRP A 113 5.86 -3.72 7.44
C TRP A 113 6.13 -4.04 8.91
N LEU A 114 5.08 -4.33 9.65
CA LEU A 114 5.18 -5.10 10.89
C LEU A 114 5.36 -6.58 10.50
N LEU A 115 6.26 -7.28 11.18
CA LEU A 115 6.58 -8.69 10.89
C LEU A 115 5.82 -9.69 11.76
N ASP A 116 5.19 -9.22 12.82
CA ASP A 116 4.54 -10.05 13.82
C ASP A 116 3.04 -9.75 13.85
N ASP A 117 2.20 -10.76 13.64
CA ASP A 117 0.74 -10.64 13.64
C ASP A 117 0.19 -10.06 14.96
N GLN A 118 0.87 -10.31 16.08
CA GLN A 118 0.46 -9.77 17.38
C GLN A 118 0.72 -8.26 17.45
N GLU A 119 1.86 -7.80 16.89
CA GLU A 119 2.16 -6.38 16.80
C GLU A 119 1.23 -5.67 15.82
N GLU A 120 0.87 -6.31 14.70
CA GLU A 120 -0.14 -5.78 13.77
C GLU A 120 -1.49 -5.60 14.45
N LYS A 121 -1.99 -6.62 15.14
CA LYS A 121 -3.25 -6.54 15.92
C LYS A 121 -3.22 -5.45 16.97
N LYS A 122 -2.09 -5.30 17.69
CA LYS A 122 -1.92 -4.22 18.70
C LYS A 122 -1.90 -2.85 18.04
N PHE A 123 -1.21 -2.71 16.89
CA PHE A 123 -1.13 -1.46 16.16
C PHE A 123 -2.47 -1.06 15.56
N ILE A 124 -3.25 -2.00 14.99
CA ILE A 124 -4.61 -1.75 14.50
C ILE A 124 -5.52 -1.29 15.65
N LYS A 125 -5.47 -1.95 16.82
CA LYS A 125 -6.22 -1.51 18.01
C LYS A 125 -5.80 -0.11 18.48
N LEU A 126 -4.52 0.24 18.34
CA LEU A 126 -4.04 1.59 18.59
C LEU A 126 -4.67 2.58 17.60
N MET A 127 -4.59 2.32 16.29
CA MET A 127 -5.15 3.17 15.24
C MET A 127 -6.66 3.40 15.39
N GLN A 128 -7.41 2.40 15.88
CA GLN A 128 -8.85 2.52 16.13
C GLN A 128 -9.20 3.52 17.25
N LYS A 129 -8.26 3.76 18.18
CA LYS A 129 -8.45 4.62 19.35
C LYS A 129 -7.70 5.93 19.28
N ALA A 130 -6.73 6.03 18.40
CA ALA A 130 -5.86 7.18 18.26
C ALA A 130 -6.54 8.31 17.46
N THR A 131 -6.11 9.53 17.68
CA THR A 131 -6.44 10.68 16.82
C THR A 131 -5.47 10.77 15.64
N ASP A 132 -4.21 10.42 15.89
CA ASP A 132 -3.14 10.48 14.90
C ASP A 132 -2.08 9.38 15.10
N VAL A 133 -1.34 9.12 14.04
CA VAL A 133 -0.12 8.32 14.03
C VAL A 133 0.99 9.11 13.34
N ILE A 134 2.16 9.16 13.96
CA ILE A 134 3.35 9.82 13.43
C ILE A 134 4.35 8.76 12.99
N VAL A 135 4.69 8.76 11.72
CA VAL A 135 5.70 7.90 11.14
C VAL A 135 7.00 8.68 10.97
N LYS A 136 8.09 8.13 11.49
CA LYS A 136 9.45 8.61 11.28
C LYS A 136 10.27 7.57 10.54
N ALA A 137 11.05 8.01 9.59
CA ALA A 137 11.94 7.17 8.79
C ALA A 137 13.20 7.93 8.40
N ARG A 138 14.18 7.21 7.87
CA ARG A 138 15.38 7.84 7.26
C ARG A 138 15.51 7.37 5.82
N THR A 139 15.86 8.31 4.96
CA THR A 139 16.26 8.02 3.58
C THR A 139 17.57 7.22 3.57
N THR A 140 17.90 6.59 2.46
CA THR A 140 19.22 5.93 2.27
C THR A 140 20.39 6.85 2.56
N ASN A 141 20.25 8.16 2.28
CA ASN A 141 21.26 9.20 2.57
C ASN A 141 21.25 9.66 4.05
N GLY A 142 20.38 9.09 4.89
CA GLY A 142 20.31 9.36 6.32
C GLY A 142 19.44 10.55 6.74
N ALA A 143 18.82 11.27 5.81
CA ALA A 143 17.90 12.37 6.12
C ALA A 143 16.63 11.84 6.80
N GLU A 144 16.22 12.47 7.91
CA GLU A 144 15.00 12.08 8.63
C GLU A 144 13.76 12.63 7.93
N THR A 145 12.73 11.79 7.81
CA THR A 145 11.41 12.17 7.34
C THR A 145 10.37 11.90 8.41
N THR A 146 9.33 12.73 8.46
CA THR A 146 8.21 12.61 9.41
C THR A 146 6.91 12.84 8.67
N ASP A 147 6.00 11.88 8.79
CA ASP A 147 4.65 11.92 8.22
C ASP A 147 3.61 11.79 9.33
N HIS A 148 2.64 12.71 9.36
CA HIS A 148 1.52 12.70 10.30
C HIS A 148 0.28 12.17 9.60
N TYR A 149 -0.32 11.13 10.14
CA TYR A 149 -1.54 10.51 9.62
C TYR A 149 -2.70 10.70 10.59
N SER A 150 -3.81 11.26 10.11
CA SER A 150 -5.05 11.31 10.88
C SER A 150 -5.71 9.94 10.92
N MET A 151 -6.19 9.52 12.09
CA MET A 151 -6.96 8.28 12.23
C MET A 151 -8.47 8.49 12.07
N MET A 152 -8.92 9.71 11.74
CA MET A 152 -10.34 9.99 11.50
C MET A 152 -10.85 9.22 10.28
N GLY A 153 -11.78 8.29 10.53
CA GLY A 153 -12.36 7.42 9.51
C GLY A 153 -11.71 6.04 9.38
N PHE A 154 -10.58 5.80 10.06
CA PHE A 154 -9.85 4.52 9.98
C PHE A 154 -10.75 3.31 10.25
N THR A 155 -11.44 3.27 11.39
CA THR A 155 -12.26 2.10 11.78
C THR A 155 -13.31 1.75 10.73
N LYS A 156 -13.96 2.75 10.10
CA LYS A 156 -14.94 2.51 9.03
C LYS A 156 -14.28 1.96 7.78
N ALA A 157 -13.19 2.58 7.30
CA ALA A 157 -12.45 2.13 6.13
C ALA A 157 -11.91 0.69 6.31
N TYR A 158 -11.28 0.42 7.47
CA TYR A 158 -10.79 -0.89 7.85
C TYR A 158 -11.89 -1.96 7.83
N ASN A 159 -13.02 -1.69 8.49
CA ASN A 159 -14.14 -2.64 8.53
C ASN A 159 -14.75 -2.87 7.14
N THR A 160 -14.79 -1.84 6.29
CA THR A 160 -15.27 -1.98 4.91
C THR A 160 -14.32 -2.85 4.08
N ALA A 161 -13.01 -2.59 4.13
CA ALA A 161 -12.01 -3.42 3.44
C ALA A 161 -12.06 -4.88 3.92
N LYS A 162 -12.10 -5.10 5.24
CA LYS A 162 -12.22 -6.43 5.85
C LYS A 162 -13.47 -7.17 5.39
N LYS A 163 -14.64 -6.51 5.40
CA LYS A 163 -15.91 -7.12 4.94
C LYS A 163 -15.91 -7.41 3.44
N THR A 164 -15.21 -6.61 2.63
CA THR A 164 -15.16 -6.78 1.17
C THR A 164 -14.33 -8.00 0.78
N CYS A 165 -13.33 -8.37 1.57
CA CYS A 165 -12.44 -9.53 1.34
C CYS A 165 -12.73 -10.72 2.25
N GLY A 166 -13.54 -10.56 3.29
CA GLY A 166 -13.86 -11.62 4.26
C GLY A 166 -15.12 -12.39 3.94
#